data_180fe02be134193707402a3f36c5ddfb
#
_entry.id   180fe02be134193707402a3f36c5ddfb
#
_cell.length_a   1.000
_cell.length_b   1.000
_cell.length_c   1.000
_cell.angle_alpha   90.00
_cell.angle_beta   90.00
_cell.angle_gamma   90.00
#
_symmetry.space_group_name_H-M   'P 1'
#
loop_
_entity.id
_entity.type
_entity.pdbx_description
1 polymer ?
#
loop_
_entity_poly.entity_id
_entity_poly.type
_entity_poly.pdbx_seq_one_letter_code
_entity_poly.pdbx_strand_id
1 'polypeptide(L)'
;MKTFLRRLEILNFLQSQHIAVSTDTIVNHLENSGHLDSNQIQTRSLFRLIQRDLNFLLGDKSDDFEATENDKEQLTYDSFDEFDNDFGLGVEKGPGKSLLWKLSPYQQLNYDFERMPAFMALALNLSEKHLKQVLPSETRTELKKLFENAQNKLIKSEQKLSSRHYQRLSQSVEFFQRGQRLQAASFNPNILDTIYRAILLGKRVTISYLRGQTTKEYELHPYGVVIMLPKLYLVAKKHETSPEHKSFRSFLVHKIQDITIEQHANHVPDNFDLRQYLDAGHMDVFLSYDDQEHHTLLLEVNAAKNSNLIEDLKENPLNPDQELTQINAETWHLSATVKRTIQLKNWLMALGNQAKILSPKLIQDDLLQAVEAIRARYNNT
;
A
#
# COMPACT_ATOMS: atom_id res chain seq x y z
N MET A 1 -35.49 -11.10 14.39
CA MET A 1 -34.63 -10.84 13.22
C MET A 1 -34.61 -9.37 12.81
N LYS A 2 -35.76 -8.69 12.61
CA LYS A 2 -35.83 -7.27 12.23
C LYS A 2 -35.07 -6.32 13.18
N THR A 3 -35.17 -6.52 14.50
CA THR A 3 -34.47 -5.68 15.51
C THR A 3 -32.97 -5.79 15.43
N PHE A 4 -32.44 -7.00 15.25
CA PHE A 4 -31.00 -7.22 15.12
C PHE A 4 -30.44 -6.53 13.87
N LEU A 5 -31.08 -6.69 12.72
CA LEU A 5 -30.65 -6.05 11.46
C LEU A 5 -30.71 -4.53 11.56
N ARG A 6 -31.71 -3.99 12.22
CA ARG A 6 -31.84 -2.54 12.44
C ARG A 6 -30.71 -2.00 13.33
N ARG A 7 -30.38 -2.68 14.44
CA ARG A 7 -29.26 -2.31 15.31
C ARG A 7 -27.92 -2.37 14.59
N LEU A 8 -27.72 -3.39 13.75
CA LEU A 8 -26.53 -3.50 12.92
C LEU A 8 -26.43 -2.33 11.93
N GLU A 9 -27.54 -1.94 11.30
CA GLU A 9 -27.56 -0.82 10.37
C GLU A 9 -27.31 0.52 11.07
N ILE A 10 -27.81 0.71 12.30
CA ILE A 10 -27.46 1.87 13.14
C ILE A 10 -25.93 1.96 13.33
N LEU A 11 -25.28 0.86 13.70
CA LEU A 11 -23.84 0.83 13.90
C LEU A 11 -23.08 1.10 12.60
N ASN A 12 -23.49 0.51 11.49
CA ASN A 12 -22.89 0.74 10.16
C ASN A 12 -23.03 2.21 9.74
N PHE A 13 -24.19 2.79 9.94
CA PHE A 13 -24.43 4.20 9.64
C PHE A 13 -23.52 5.11 10.50
N LEU A 14 -23.50 4.90 11.82
CA LEU A 14 -22.66 5.67 12.73
C LEU A 14 -21.16 5.52 12.42
N GLN A 15 -20.73 4.35 11.98
CA GLN A 15 -19.34 4.12 11.55
C GLN A 15 -18.96 4.94 10.32
N SER A 16 -19.91 5.20 9.42
CA SER A 16 -19.67 6.03 8.23
C SER A 16 -19.63 7.53 8.54
N GLN A 17 -20.04 7.95 9.75
CA GLN A 17 -20.12 9.35 10.14
C GLN A 17 -18.83 9.79 10.86
N HIS A 18 -18.24 10.90 10.42
CA HIS A 18 -17.08 11.50 11.09
C HIS A 18 -17.45 12.45 12.23
N ILE A 19 -18.73 12.83 12.31
CA ILE A 19 -19.27 13.75 13.32
C ILE A 19 -20.43 13.07 14.06
N ALA A 20 -20.72 13.57 15.26
CA ALA A 20 -21.87 13.11 16.01
C ALA A 20 -23.18 13.48 15.30
N VAL A 21 -24.13 12.56 15.24
CA VAL A 21 -25.40 12.71 14.53
C VAL A 21 -26.58 12.59 15.47
N SER A 22 -27.67 13.32 15.19
CA SER A 22 -28.89 13.29 15.99
C SER A 22 -29.67 11.99 15.78
N THR A 23 -30.53 11.65 16.77
CA THR A 23 -31.44 10.51 16.64
C THR A 23 -32.36 10.66 15.42
N ASP A 24 -32.81 11.90 15.10
CA ASP A 24 -33.63 12.15 13.90
C ASP A 24 -32.88 11.81 12.59
N THR A 25 -31.58 12.13 12.52
CA THR A 25 -30.73 11.78 11.37
C THR A 25 -30.64 10.26 11.19
N ILE A 26 -30.52 9.51 12.30
CA ILE A 26 -30.50 8.04 12.28
C ILE A 26 -31.84 7.48 11.81
N VAL A 27 -32.96 8.03 12.33
CA VAL A 27 -34.32 7.63 11.88
C VAL A 27 -34.49 7.82 10.40
N ASN A 28 -34.15 9.00 9.87
CA ASN A 28 -34.23 9.30 8.43
C ASN A 28 -33.38 8.37 7.58
N HIS A 29 -32.17 8.02 8.03
CA HIS A 29 -31.33 7.06 7.34
C HIS A 29 -31.97 5.67 7.25
N LEU A 30 -32.52 5.18 8.36
CA LEU A 30 -33.17 3.87 8.45
C LEU A 30 -34.45 3.77 7.64
N GLU A 31 -35.20 4.87 7.51
CA GLU A 31 -36.36 4.97 6.63
C GLU A 31 -35.96 4.88 5.17
N ASN A 32 -34.93 5.64 4.77
CA ASN A 32 -34.42 5.66 3.40
C ASN A 32 -33.77 4.34 2.99
N SER A 33 -33.17 3.61 3.92
CA SER A 33 -32.55 2.30 3.69
C SER A 33 -33.52 1.12 3.74
N GLY A 34 -34.83 1.37 4.00
CA GLY A 34 -35.89 0.35 4.04
C GLY A 34 -35.85 -0.54 5.30
N HIS A 35 -35.09 -0.15 6.33
CA HIS A 35 -35.02 -0.86 7.60
C HIS A 35 -36.15 -0.46 8.57
N LEU A 36 -36.94 0.58 8.24
CA LEU A 36 -38.13 1.02 8.94
C LEU A 36 -39.31 1.15 7.95
N ASP A 37 -40.43 0.56 8.29
CA ASP A 37 -41.71 0.71 7.56
C ASP A 37 -42.46 1.94 8.09
N SER A 38 -42.24 3.10 7.47
CA SER A 38 -42.92 4.36 7.86
C SER A 38 -44.43 4.37 7.62
N ASN A 39 -44.93 3.46 6.76
CA ASN A 39 -46.36 3.41 6.41
C ASN A 39 -47.27 2.82 7.51
N GLN A 40 -46.72 2.25 8.58
CA GLN A 40 -47.49 1.58 9.63
C GLN A 40 -47.32 2.16 11.05
N ILE A 41 -46.37 3.08 11.26
CA ILE A 41 -46.02 3.54 12.62
C ILE A 41 -45.91 5.07 12.62
N GLN A 42 -46.55 5.73 13.60
CA GLN A 42 -46.44 7.18 13.79
C GLN A 42 -44.96 7.58 14.07
N THR A 43 -44.50 8.67 13.54
CA THR A 43 -43.11 9.19 13.65
C THR A 43 -42.58 9.23 15.09
N ARG A 44 -43.44 9.56 16.07
CA ARG A 44 -43.09 9.54 17.50
C ARG A 44 -42.75 8.14 18.03
N SER A 45 -43.40 7.11 17.50
CA SER A 45 -43.15 5.72 17.90
C SER A 45 -41.87 5.18 17.26
N LEU A 46 -41.53 5.63 16.04
CA LEU A 46 -40.25 5.30 15.37
C LEU A 46 -39.08 5.89 16.15
N PHE A 47 -39.16 7.16 16.54
CA PHE A 47 -38.12 7.80 17.33
C PHE A 47 -37.87 7.05 18.66
N ARG A 48 -38.93 6.69 19.40
CA ARG A 48 -38.79 5.90 20.64
C ARG A 48 -38.19 4.51 20.40
N LEU A 49 -38.54 3.88 19.29
CA LEU A 49 -38.00 2.58 18.91
C LEU A 49 -36.47 2.65 18.66
N ILE A 50 -36.02 3.66 17.93
CA ILE A 50 -34.61 3.85 17.66
C ILE A 50 -33.85 4.28 18.93
N GLN A 51 -34.43 5.12 19.76
CA GLN A 51 -33.81 5.50 21.01
C GLN A 51 -33.65 4.30 21.97
N ARG A 52 -34.59 3.37 21.99
CA ARG A 52 -34.45 2.10 22.72
C ARG A 52 -33.33 1.23 22.17
N ASP A 53 -33.19 1.14 20.85
CA ASP A 53 -32.12 0.39 20.23
C ASP A 53 -30.76 1.04 20.53
N LEU A 54 -30.65 2.35 20.51
CA LEU A 54 -29.42 3.09 20.85
C LEU A 54 -29.05 2.91 22.32
N ASN A 55 -30.01 2.97 23.24
CA ASN A 55 -29.80 2.72 24.68
C ASN A 55 -29.33 1.28 24.92
N PHE A 56 -29.92 0.31 24.22
CA PHE A 56 -29.46 -1.08 24.28
C PHE A 56 -27.98 -1.23 23.81
N LEU A 57 -27.65 -0.55 22.73
CA LEU A 57 -26.26 -0.54 22.21
C LEU A 57 -25.29 0.20 23.15
N LEU A 58 -25.79 1.14 23.93
CA LEU A 58 -25.01 1.84 24.95
C LEU A 58 -24.71 0.96 26.18
N GLY A 59 -25.38 -0.21 26.29
CA GLY A 59 -25.19 -1.15 27.40
C GLY A 59 -26.22 -1.04 28.52
N ASP A 60 -27.27 -0.27 28.32
CA ASP A 60 -28.38 -0.18 29.28
C ASP A 60 -29.20 -1.48 29.23
N LYS A 61 -29.09 -2.28 30.29
CA LYS A 61 -29.67 -3.63 30.37
C LYS A 61 -31.18 -3.66 30.61
N SER A 62 -31.86 -2.53 30.61
CA SER A 62 -33.30 -2.44 30.89
C SER A 62 -34.14 -2.82 29.66
N ASP A 63 -34.21 -4.09 29.33
CA ASP A 63 -35.21 -4.63 28.38
C ASP A 63 -36.65 -4.61 28.97
N ASP A 64 -36.82 -4.27 30.24
CA ASP A 64 -38.08 -4.28 30.99
C ASP A 64 -38.56 -2.88 31.43
N PHE A 65 -38.38 -1.86 30.59
CA PHE A 65 -38.93 -0.54 30.91
C PHE A 65 -40.38 -0.40 30.43
N GLU A 66 -41.33 -0.87 31.24
CA GLU A 66 -42.61 -0.20 31.33
C GLU A 66 -42.37 1.18 31.97
N ALA A 67 -42.40 2.23 31.14
CA ALA A 67 -42.16 3.59 31.54
C ALA A 67 -43.27 4.05 32.52
N THR A 68 -43.03 3.96 33.79
CA THR A 68 -43.71 4.75 34.81
C THR A 68 -43.15 6.18 34.76
N GLU A 69 -44.05 7.18 34.75
CA GLU A 69 -43.74 8.61 34.56
C GLU A 69 -42.82 9.24 35.63
N ASN A 70 -42.32 8.48 36.60
CA ASN A 70 -41.60 9.00 37.77
C ASN A 70 -40.10 8.73 37.81
N ASP A 71 -39.52 7.96 36.90
CA ASP A 71 -38.08 7.70 36.86
C ASP A 71 -37.37 8.61 35.88
N LYS A 72 -37.44 9.91 36.16
CA LYS A 72 -36.54 10.92 35.60
C LYS A 72 -35.24 10.96 36.41
N GLU A 73 -34.57 9.84 36.60
CA GLU A 73 -33.17 9.90 36.93
C GLU A 73 -32.39 10.32 35.67
N GLN A 74 -31.84 11.48 35.79
CA GLN A 74 -31.09 12.21 34.81
C GLN A 74 -29.80 11.44 34.51
N LEU A 75 -29.78 10.66 33.42
CA LEU A 75 -28.53 10.20 32.84
C LEU A 75 -27.71 11.45 32.52
N THR A 76 -26.69 11.71 33.31
CA THR A 76 -25.73 12.79 33.09
C THR A 76 -24.71 12.32 32.06
N TYR A 77 -24.91 12.69 30.80
CA TYR A 77 -23.94 12.49 29.73
C TYR A 77 -22.93 13.66 29.76
N ASP A 78 -21.83 13.52 30.47
CA ASP A 78 -20.91 14.64 30.68
C ASP A 78 -19.80 14.79 29.62
N SER A 79 -19.47 13.76 28.87
CA SER A 79 -18.54 13.89 27.73
C SER A 79 -18.49 12.64 26.84
N PHE A 80 -17.94 12.78 25.60
CA PHE A 80 -17.64 11.65 24.73
C PHE A 80 -16.42 10.83 25.19
N ASP A 81 -15.84 11.09 26.33
CA ASP A 81 -14.60 10.45 26.78
C ASP A 81 -14.81 9.04 27.33
N GLU A 82 -16.05 8.63 27.58
CA GLU A 82 -16.37 7.28 28.06
C GLU A 82 -17.17 6.47 27.04
N PHE A 83 -16.45 5.95 26.04
CA PHE A 83 -16.99 4.91 25.15
C PHE A 83 -16.85 3.51 25.77
N ASP A 84 -17.16 3.36 27.06
CA ASP A 84 -16.96 2.12 27.82
C ASP A 84 -18.14 1.14 27.68
N ASN A 85 -18.45 0.79 26.44
CA ASN A 85 -19.44 -0.23 26.13
C ASN A 85 -18.97 -1.14 24.99
N ASP A 86 -19.61 -2.29 24.82
CA ASP A 86 -19.21 -3.33 23.86
C ASP A 86 -19.12 -2.84 22.41
N PHE A 87 -19.82 -1.75 22.08
CA PHE A 87 -19.91 -1.21 20.73
C PHE A 87 -19.13 0.11 20.55
N GLY A 88 -18.62 0.69 21.64
CA GLY A 88 -17.96 2.00 21.58
C GLY A 88 -18.87 3.13 21.15
N LEU A 89 -20.14 3.04 21.53
CA LEU A 89 -21.13 4.07 21.26
C LEU A 89 -21.05 5.16 22.34
N GLY A 90 -20.89 6.41 21.92
CA GLY A 90 -20.94 7.58 22.79
C GLY A 90 -22.17 8.41 22.50
N VAL A 91 -22.65 9.11 23.53
CA VAL A 91 -23.78 10.02 23.44
C VAL A 91 -23.46 11.33 24.16
N GLU A 92 -23.85 12.47 23.58
CA GLU A 92 -23.75 13.79 24.21
C GLU A 92 -25.03 14.59 24.03
N LYS A 93 -25.18 15.65 24.84
CA LYS A 93 -26.30 16.60 24.70
C LYS A 93 -26.02 17.55 23.54
N GLY A 94 -26.89 17.52 22.55
CA GLY A 94 -26.94 18.50 21.47
C GLY A 94 -27.74 19.74 21.80
N PRO A 95 -27.97 20.63 20.84
CA PRO A 95 -28.79 21.83 21.01
C PRO A 95 -30.21 21.48 21.44
N GLY A 96 -30.72 22.17 22.48
CA GLY A 96 -32.06 21.94 23.03
C GLY A 96 -32.11 20.67 23.89
N LYS A 97 -32.98 19.71 23.53
CA LYS A 97 -33.10 18.40 24.18
C LYS A 97 -32.67 17.24 23.29
N SER A 98 -31.98 17.53 22.21
CA SER A 98 -31.49 16.49 21.28
C SER A 98 -30.32 15.71 21.87
N LEU A 99 -30.24 14.42 21.53
CA LEU A 99 -29.07 13.59 21.80
C LEU A 99 -28.31 13.40 20.51
N LEU A 100 -26.98 13.53 20.59
CA LEU A 100 -26.04 13.30 19.52
C LEU A 100 -25.26 12.01 19.78
N TRP A 101 -25.16 11.16 18.78
CA TRP A 101 -24.59 9.83 18.86
C TRP A 101 -23.36 9.72 17.96
N LYS A 102 -22.33 9.08 18.45
CA LYS A 102 -21.08 8.86 17.72
C LYS A 102 -20.46 7.53 18.13
N LEU A 103 -19.85 6.82 17.17
CA LEU A 103 -18.94 5.72 17.50
C LEU A 103 -17.55 6.24 17.76
N SER A 104 -16.83 5.62 18.71
CA SER A 104 -15.43 5.91 18.96
C SER A 104 -14.61 5.66 17.70
N PRO A 105 -13.79 6.61 17.25
CA PRO A 105 -12.92 6.41 16.10
C PRO A 105 -11.84 5.34 16.38
N TYR A 106 -11.61 5.00 17.64
CA TYR A 106 -10.61 4.03 18.07
C TYR A 106 -11.19 2.65 18.37
N GLN A 107 -12.49 2.55 18.54
CA GLN A 107 -13.14 1.26 18.69
C GLN A 107 -13.50 0.76 17.30
N GLN A 108 -12.61 -0.01 16.72
CA GLN A 108 -13.01 -0.92 15.66
C GLN A 108 -14.16 -1.74 16.22
N LEU A 109 -15.34 -1.64 15.61
CA LEU A 109 -16.40 -2.62 15.84
C LEU A 109 -15.69 -3.97 15.93
N ASN A 110 -15.79 -4.66 17.06
CA ASN A 110 -15.26 -6.00 17.18
C ASN A 110 -16.10 -6.86 16.23
N TYR A 111 -15.80 -6.72 14.93
CA TYR A 111 -16.26 -7.70 13.96
C TYR A 111 -15.86 -9.03 14.55
N ASP A 112 -16.85 -9.88 14.72
CA ASP A 112 -16.61 -11.26 15.10
C ASP A 112 -15.78 -11.89 14.00
N PHE A 113 -14.46 -11.66 14.08
CA PHE A 113 -13.49 -12.18 13.12
C PHE A 113 -13.48 -13.71 13.10
N GLU A 114 -14.14 -14.37 14.07
CA GLU A 114 -14.40 -15.79 14.02
C GLU A 114 -15.36 -16.16 12.88
N ARG A 115 -16.21 -15.21 12.45
CA ARG A 115 -17.11 -15.36 11.28
C ARG A 115 -16.50 -14.89 9.97
N MET A 116 -15.26 -14.42 9.98
CA MET A 116 -14.57 -14.00 8.76
C MET A 116 -14.61 -15.11 7.69
N PRO A 117 -15.02 -14.83 6.44
CA PRO A 117 -14.96 -15.79 5.37
C PRO A 117 -13.52 -16.27 5.11
N ALA A 118 -13.34 -17.55 4.78
CA ALA A 118 -12.00 -18.12 4.56
C ALA A 118 -11.20 -17.41 3.44
N PHE A 119 -11.87 -16.92 2.39
CA PHE A 119 -11.20 -16.15 1.33
C PHE A 119 -10.67 -14.79 1.83
N MET A 120 -11.37 -14.13 2.75
CA MET A 120 -10.90 -12.88 3.37
C MET A 120 -9.71 -13.16 4.30
N ALA A 121 -9.77 -14.23 5.09
CA ALA A 121 -8.65 -14.67 5.91
C ALA A 121 -7.41 -15.00 5.07
N LEU A 122 -7.59 -15.64 3.91
CA LEU A 122 -6.51 -15.88 2.95
C LEU A 122 -5.91 -14.55 2.43
N ALA A 123 -6.73 -13.62 2.00
CA ALA A 123 -6.28 -12.32 1.48
C ALA A 123 -5.48 -11.54 2.53
N LEU A 124 -5.95 -11.49 3.77
CA LEU A 124 -5.24 -10.85 4.88
C LEU A 124 -3.92 -11.55 5.21
N ASN A 125 -3.91 -12.88 5.23
CA ASN A 125 -2.69 -13.66 5.49
C ASN A 125 -1.63 -13.44 4.40
N LEU A 126 -2.01 -13.44 3.12
CA LEU A 126 -1.12 -13.10 2.01
C LEU A 126 -0.64 -11.65 2.09
N SER A 127 -1.51 -10.72 2.45
CA SER A 127 -1.15 -9.31 2.65
C SER A 127 -0.11 -9.16 3.78
N GLU A 128 -0.31 -9.78 4.93
CA GLU A 128 0.67 -9.78 6.00
C GLU A 128 2.01 -10.33 5.53
N LYS A 129 2.00 -11.50 4.89
CA LYS A 129 3.21 -12.21 4.43
C LYS A 129 4.06 -11.35 3.49
N HIS A 130 3.44 -10.64 2.56
CA HIS A 130 4.14 -9.93 1.49
C HIS A 130 4.30 -8.43 1.72
N LEU A 131 3.43 -7.80 2.51
CA LEU A 131 3.44 -6.36 2.76
C LEU A 131 3.99 -5.97 4.14
N LYS A 132 4.18 -6.91 5.07
CA LYS A 132 4.59 -6.63 6.45
C LYS A 132 5.82 -5.73 6.56
N GLN A 133 6.78 -5.88 5.65
CA GLN A 133 8.04 -5.12 5.68
C GLN A 133 7.88 -3.67 5.20
N VAL A 134 6.80 -3.37 4.50
CA VAL A 134 6.55 -2.06 3.88
C VAL A 134 5.36 -1.31 4.49
N LEU A 135 4.58 -1.97 5.33
CA LEU A 135 3.51 -1.32 6.09
C LEU A 135 4.09 -0.47 7.21
N PRO A 136 3.53 0.75 7.47
CA PRO A 136 3.86 1.55 8.65
C PRO A 136 3.68 0.75 9.93
N SER A 137 4.50 1.04 10.96
CA SER A 137 4.45 0.31 12.24
C SER A 137 3.11 0.50 12.96
N GLU A 138 2.55 1.71 12.93
CA GLU A 138 1.23 2.01 13.48
C GLU A 138 0.16 1.14 12.80
N THR A 139 0.13 1.14 11.47
CA THR A 139 -0.80 0.29 10.68
C THR A 139 -0.61 -1.19 11.00
N ARG A 140 0.64 -1.67 11.14
CA ARG A 140 0.91 -3.06 11.53
C ARG A 140 0.40 -3.39 12.92
N THR A 141 0.51 -2.45 13.85
CA THR A 141 0.03 -2.61 15.23
C THR A 141 -1.48 -2.70 15.27
N GLU A 142 -2.16 -1.82 14.55
CA GLU A 142 -3.62 -1.81 14.44
C GLU A 142 -4.15 -3.08 13.75
N LEU A 143 -3.49 -3.52 12.67
CA LEU A 143 -3.89 -4.71 11.91
C LEU A 143 -3.44 -6.02 12.58
N LYS A 144 -2.60 -5.98 13.62
CA LYS A 144 -2.02 -7.18 14.24
C LYS A 144 -3.10 -8.18 14.66
N LYS A 145 -4.11 -7.72 15.40
CA LYS A 145 -5.22 -8.57 15.87
C LYS A 145 -6.02 -9.15 14.68
N LEU A 146 -6.19 -8.36 13.62
CA LEU A 146 -6.87 -8.80 12.40
C LEU A 146 -6.09 -9.90 11.67
N PHE A 147 -4.76 -9.75 11.54
CA PHE A 147 -3.90 -10.77 10.94
C PHE A 147 -3.84 -12.06 11.77
N GLU A 148 -3.73 -11.94 13.11
CA GLU A 148 -3.77 -13.10 14.03
C GLU A 148 -5.11 -13.85 13.92
N ASN A 149 -6.24 -13.13 13.85
CA ASN A 149 -7.55 -13.74 13.67
C ASN A 149 -7.68 -14.41 12.29
N ALA A 150 -7.16 -13.79 11.23
CA ALA A 150 -7.13 -14.38 9.90
C ALA A 150 -6.31 -15.68 9.88
N GLN A 151 -5.13 -15.68 10.50
CA GLN A 151 -4.29 -16.87 10.64
C GLN A 151 -4.98 -17.97 11.45
N ASN A 152 -5.57 -17.63 12.60
CA ASN A 152 -6.31 -18.57 13.43
C ASN A 152 -7.52 -19.15 12.69
N LYS A 153 -8.20 -18.34 11.85
CA LYS A 153 -9.31 -18.81 11.03
C LYS A 153 -8.86 -19.86 10.02
N LEU A 154 -7.73 -19.66 9.37
CA LEU A 154 -7.17 -20.63 8.41
C LEU A 154 -6.73 -21.93 9.12
N ILE A 155 -6.18 -21.83 10.35
CA ILE A 155 -5.73 -22.98 11.15
C ILE A 155 -6.93 -23.75 11.74
N LYS A 156 -7.84 -23.07 12.46
CA LYS A 156 -9.00 -23.71 13.12
C LYS A 156 -9.98 -24.34 12.14
N SER A 157 -9.98 -23.87 10.91
CA SER A 157 -10.85 -24.42 9.87
C SER A 157 -10.32 -25.73 9.26
N GLU A 158 -9.23 -26.28 9.77
CA GLU A 158 -8.71 -27.60 9.38
C GLU A 158 -9.73 -28.75 9.50
N GLN A 159 -10.75 -28.57 10.36
CA GLN A 159 -11.82 -29.56 10.52
C GLN A 159 -12.84 -29.59 9.36
N LYS A 160 -12.89 -28.54 8.52
CA LYS A 160 -13.75 -28.50 7.34
C LYS A 160 -12.91 -28.57 6.07
N LEU A 161 -13.25 -29.51 5.18
CA LEU A 161 -12.51 -29.82 3.95
C LEU A 161 -12.18 -28.58 3.08
N SER A 162 -13.09 -27.61 3.01
CA SER A 162 -12.91 -26.37 2.24
C SER A 162 -11.81 -25.46 2.82
N SER A 163 -11.54 -25.54 4.08
CA SER A 163 -10.62 -24.61 4.77
C SER A 163 -9.16 -25.05 4.71
N ARG A 164 -8.92 -26.35 4.62
CA ARG A 164 -7.58 -26.89 4.32
C ARG A 164 -7.04 -26.38 3.00
N HIS A 165 -7.93 -26.17 2.03
CA HIS A 165 -7.56 -25.66 0.72
C HIS A 165 -7.05 -24.21 0.79
N TYR A 166 -7.67 -23.36 1.59
CA TYR A 166 -7.23 -21.95 1.75
C TYR A 166 -5.92 -21.83 2.51
N GLN A 167 -5.70 -22.63 3.55
CA GLN A 167 -4.42 -22.68 4.25
C GLN A 167 -3.31 -23.17 3.32
N ARG A 168 -3.56 -24.25 2.58
CA ARG A 168 -2.63 -24.79 1.60
C ARG A 168 -2.32 -23.79 0.50
N LEU A 169 -3.34 -23.05 0.01
CA LEU A 169 -3.17 -22.00 -0.98
C LEU A 169 -2.30 -20.87 -0.44
N SER A 170 -2.51 -20.41 0.80
CA SER A 170 -1.67 -19.42 1.46
C SER A 170 -0.19 -19.81 1.52
N GLN A 171 0.08 -21.09 1.74
CA GLN A 171 1.45 -21.63 1.76
C GLN A 171 2.04 -21.85 0.37
N SER A 172 1.18 -21.97 -0.66
CA SER A 172 1.58 -22.26 -2.04
C SER A 172 1.82 -21.02 -2.89
N VAL A 173 1.49 -19.82 -2.39
CA VAL A 173 1.72 -18.55 -3.08
C VAL A 173 2.96 -17.87 -2.50
N GLU A 174 3.96 -17.63 -3.36
CA GLU A 174 5.20 -16.94 -3.01
C GLU A 174 5.57 -15.94 -4.08
N PHE A 175 6.06 -14.76 -3.67
CA PHE A 175 6.70 -13.80 -4.58
C PHE A 175 8.19 -14.09 -4.62
N PHE A 176 8.66 -14.39 -5.81
CA PHE A 176 10.03 -14.79 -6.04
C PHE A 176 10.68 -13.90 -7.09
N GLN A 177 11.80 -13.30 -6.75
CA GLN A 177 12.55 -12.49 -7.70
C GLN A 177 13.41 -13.37 -8.59
N ARG A 178 13.32 -13.20 -9.92
CA ARG A 178 14.17 -13.87 -10.89
C ARG A 178 15.62 -13.37 -10.76
N GLY A 179 16.58 -14.25 -10.93
CA GLY A 179 18.01 -13.95 -10.92
C GLY A 179 18.72 -14.29 -9.62
N GLN A 180 19.94 -13.79 -9.43
CA GLN A 180 20.72 -14.05 -8.22
C GLN A 180 20.08 -13.39 -7.00
N ARG A 181 19.83 -14.19 -5.96
CA ARG A 181 19.28 -13.71 -4.70
C ARG A 181 20.32 -12.91 -3.92
N LEU A 182 19.98 -11.68 -3.60
CA LEU A 182 20.76 -10.85 -2.71
C LEU A 182 19.99 -10.65 -1.41
N GLN A 183 20.70 -10.66 -0.29
CA GLN A 183 20.10 -10.31 0.99
C GLN A 183 19.79 -8.82 1.02
N ALA A 184 18.60 -8.47 1.52
CA ALA A 184 18.25 -7.09 1.75
C ALA A 184 19.13 -6.49 2.84
N ALA A 185 19.58 -5.25 2.63
CA ALA A 185 20.25 -4.52 3.69
C ALA A 185 19.27 -4.21 4.82
N SER A 186 19.69 -4.47 6.05
CA SER A 186 18.89 -4.08 7.24
C SER A 186 18.81 -2.56 7.33
N PHE A 187 17.66 -2.06 7.75
CA PHE A 187 17.43 -0.64 8.02
C PHE A 187 16.66 -0.48 9.32
N ASN A 188 16.74 0.69 9.93
CA ASN A 188 15.96 1.01 11.11
C ASN A 188 14.47 1.23 10.69
N PRO A 189 13.51 0.43 11.18
CA PRO A 189 12.10 0.58 10.84
C PRO A 189 11.53 1.98 11.14
N ASN A 190 12.03 2.65 12.19
CA ASN A 190 11.59 3.99 12.57
C ASN A 190 11.85 5.03 11.47
N ILE A 191 12.88 4.82 10.64
CA ILE A 191 13.16 5.70 9.49
C ILE A 191 12.04 5.61 8.47
N LEU A 192 11.61 4.40 8.12
CA LEU A 192 10.52 4.19 7.17
C LEU A 192 9.20 4.76 7.70
N ASP A 193 8.92 4.53 8.97
CA ASP A 193 7.73 5.08 9.65
C ASP A 193 7.72 6.61 9.64
N THR A 194 8.88 7.22 9.90
CA THR A 194 9.02 8.68 9.86
C THR A 194 8.83 9.22 8.44
N ILE A 195 9.33 8.52 7.42
CA ILE A 195 9.09 8.87 6.00
C ILE A 195 7.59 8.84 5.71
N TYR A 196 6.88 7.76 6.05
CA TYR A 196 5.44 7.65 5.82
C TYR A 196 4.65 8.74 6.56
N ARG A 197 5.01 8.99 7.81
CA ARG A 197 4.39 10.05 8.60
C ARG A 197 4.63 11.44 7.99
N ALA A 198 5.82 11.71 7.48
CA ALA A 198 6.12 12.97 6.80
C ALA A 198 5.31 13.14 5.51
N ILE A 199 5.16 12.07 4.71
CA ILE A 199 4.33 12.06 3.51
C ILE A 199 2.86 12.31 3.88
N LEU A 200 2.34 11.60 4.88
CA LEU A 200 0.96 11.71 5.34
C LEU A 200 0.64 13.12 5.86
N LEU A 201 1.56 13.73 6.60
CA LEU A 201 1.41 15.07 7.15
C LEU A 201 1.73 16.19 6.15
N GLY A 202 2.19 15.87 4.95
CA GLY A 202 2.61 16.85 3.97
C GLY A 202 3.79 17.72 4.43
N LYS A 203 4.78 17.12 5.14
CA LYS A 203 5.90 17.82 5.77
C LYS A 203 7.23 17.51 5.09
N ARG A 204 8.16 18.49 5.17
CA ARG A 204 9.56 18.28 4.80
C ARG A 204 10.27 17.42 5.84
N VAL A 205 11.38 16.81 5.41
CA VAL A 205 12.26 16.06 6.30
C VAL A 205 13.70 16.49 6.13
N THR A 206 14.45 16.44 7.22
CA THR A 206 15.91 16.49 7.20
C THR A 206 16.44 15.10 7.45
N ILE A 207 17.32 14.61 6.57
CA ILE A 207 17.95 13.30 6.70
C ILE A 207 19.47 13.41 6.85
N SER A 208 20.03 12.57 7.72
CA SER A 208 21.46 12.25 7.74
C SER A 208 21.71 11.03 6.87
N TYR A 209 22.41 11.21 5.76
CA TYR A 209 22.60 10.18 4.73
C TYR A 209 24.05 9.77 4.55
N LEU A 210 24.32 8.46 4.66
CA LEU A 210 25.66 7.89 4.48
C LEU A 210 26.03 7.82 2.99
N ARG A 211 27.03 8.61 2.58
CA ARG A 211 27.59 8.60 1.21
C ARG A 211 29.05 8.16 1.22
N GLY A 212 29.28 6.92 0.86
CA GLY A 212 30.61 6.30 1.03
C GLY A 212 30.95 6.18 2.51
N GLN A 213 31.97 6.90 2.97
CA GLN A 213 32.40 6.95 4.37
C GLN A 213 31.99 8.25 5.09
N THR A 214 31.30 9.15 4.41
CA THR A 214 30.91 10.44 4.99
C THR A 214 29.40 10.55 5.10
N THR A 215 28.92 11.17 6.17
CA THR A 215 27.52 11.50 6.37
C THR A 215 27.26 12.92 5.86
N LYS A 216 26.16 13.10 5.13
CA LYS A 216 25.70 14.41 4.65
C LYS A 216 24.25 14.62 5.04
N GLU A 217 23.92 15.83 5.42
CA GLU A 217 22.55 16.24 5.67
C GLU A 217 21.87 16.73 4.39
N TYR A 218 20.58 16.43 4.28
CA TYR A 218 19.73 16.89 3.19
C TYR A 218 18.36 17.26 3.72
N GLU A 219 17.92 18.46 3.39
CA GLU A 219 16.50 18.84 3.50
C GLU A 219 15.75 18.39 2.26
N LEU A 220 14.66 17.67 2.45
CA LEU A 220 13.95 16.98 1.38
C LEU A 220 12.44 17.19 1.45
N HIS A 221 11.84 17.25 0.28
CA HIS A 221 10.41 17.08 0.09
C HIS A 221 10.17 15.61 -0.27
N PRO A 222 9.62 14.77 0.63
CA PRO A 222 9.36 13.36 0.35
C PRO A 222 8.18 13.22 -0.63
N TYR A 223 8.41 12.50 -1.72
CA TYR A 223 7.42 12.25 -2.78
C TYR A 223 6.84 10.84 -2.69
N GLY A 224 7.62 9.86 -2.27
CA GLY A 224 7.15 8.50 -2.13
C GLY A 224 8.25 7.50 -1.80
N VAL A 225 7.84 6.26 -1.55
CA VAL A 225 8.75 5.12 -1.30
C VAL A 225 8.61 4.12 -2.43
N VAL A 226 9.75 3.71 -3.00
CA VAL A 226 9.82 2.72 -4.08
C VAL A 226 10.50 1.45 -3.56
N ILE A 227 9.85 0.33 -3.81
CA ILE A 227 10.35 -1.00 -3.46
C ILE A 227 10.93 -1.63 -4.71
N MET A 228 12.26 -1.65 -4.79
CA MET A 228 13.01 -2.36 -5.83
C MET A 228 13.86 -3.43 -5.15
N LEU A 229 13.25 -4.58 -4.87
CA LEU A 229 13.93 -5.65 -4.13
C LEU A 229 15.35 -5.92 -4.65
N PRO A 230 16.35 -6.05 -3.78
CA PRO A 230 16.25 -6.11 -2.30
C PRO A 230 16.35 -4.75 -1.59
N LYS A 231 16.09 -3.63 -2.24
CA LYS A 231 16.32 -2.27 -1.72
C LYS A 231 15.03 -1.46 -1.67
N LEU A 232 14.94 -0.58 -0.66
CA LEU A 232 13.92 0.45 -0.55
C LEU A 232 14.52 1.81 -0.85
N TYR A 233 13.78 2.66 -1.56
CA TYR A 233 14.21 3.99 -1.94
C TYR A 233 13.18 5.03 -1.49
N LEU A 234 13.64 6.11 -0.89
CA LEU A 234 12.90 7.35 -0.74
C LEU A 234 13.10 8.19 -2.01
N VAL A 235 12.04 8.44 -2.76
CA VAL A 235 12.03 9.43 -3.85
C VAL A 235 11.70 10.78 -3.24
N ALA A 236 12.59 11.76 -3.41
CA ALA A 236 12.44 13.08 -2.82
C ALA A 236 13.04 14.17 -3.70
N LYS A 237 12.51 15.38 -3.58
CA LYS A 237 13.10 16.60 -4.14
C LYS A 237 13.91 17.30 -3.06
N LYS A 238 15.11 17.75 -3.36
CA LYS A 238 15.89 18.58 -2.43
C LYS A 238 15.22 19.93 -2.23
N HIS A 239 15.19 20.37 -0.98
CA HIS A 239 14.88 21.77 -0.67
C HIS A 239 16.10 22.61 -1.09
N GLU A 240 15.95 23.77 -1.58
CA GLU A 240 17.04 24.61 -2.09
C GLU A 240 17.97 23.91 -3.09
N THR A 241 17.78 24.09 -4.32
CA THR A 241 18.87 24.07 -5.30
C THR A 241 18.44 24.29 -6.72
N SER A 242 19.27 25.01 -7.42
CA SER A 242 19.74 24.79 -8.80
C SER A 242 18.84 23.97 -9.75
N PRO A 243 18.99 24.11 -11.03
CA PRO A 243 18.00 23.82 -12.06
C PRO A 243 17.20 22.55 -11.85
N GLU A 244 15.93 22.61 -12.14
CA GLU A 244 14.85 21.65 -11.80
C GLU A 244 15.20 20.16 -12.00
N HIS A 245 15.97 19.82 -13.01
CA HIS A 245 16.33 18.43 -13.34
C HIS A 245 17.34 17.77 -12.38
N LYS A 246 18.06 18.55 -11.53
CA LYS A 246 19.01 18.02 -10.55
C LYS A 246 18.44 17.93 -9.13
N SER A 247 17.22 18.40 -8.93
CA SER A 247 16.60 18.46 -7.60
C SER A 247 16.06 17.13 -7.11
N PHE A 248 15.51 16.28 -7.99
CA PHE A 248 15.05 14.95 -7.63
C PHE A 248 16.19 13.97 -7.36
N ARG A 249 16.02 13.17 -6.32
CA ARG A 249 16.96 12.12 -5.93
C ARG A 249 16.22 10.93 -5.33
N SER A 250 16.85 9.77 -5.50
CA SER A 250 16.44 8.52 -4.86
C SER A 250 17.46 8.16 -3.79
N PHE A 251 17.00 8.13 -2.55
CA PHE A 251 17.83 7.82 -1.39
C PHE A 251 17.55 6.39 -0.94
N LEU A 252 18.61 5.58 -0.79
CA LEU A 252 18.50 4.24 -0.23
C LEU A 252 18.10 4.33 1.25
N VAL A 253 16.97 3.77 1.64
CA VAL A 253 16.43 3.87 3.01
C VAL A 253 17.45 3.34 4.04
N HIS A 254 18.13 2.23 3.74
CA HIS A 254 19.15 1.66 4.64
C HIS A 254 20.42 2.52 4.84
N LYS A 255 20.60 3.57 4.02
CA LYS A 255 21.70 4.54 4.17
C LYS A 255 21.29 5.81 4.90
N ILE A 256 20.03 5.97 5.23
CA ILE A 256 19.54 7.03 6.09
C ILE A 256 19.88 6.61 7.52
N GLN A 257 20.71 7.40 8.19
CA GLN A 257 21.13 7.15 9.57
C GLN A 257 20.17 7.78 10.57
N ASP A 258 19.67 8.96 10.23
CA ASP A 258 18.70 9.70 11.03
C ASP A 258 17.74 10.49 10.15
N ILE A 259 16.54 10.76 10.65
CA ILE A 259 15.50 11.50 9.96
C ILE A 259 14.63 12.30 10.93
N THR A 260 14.42 13.57 10.62
CA THR A 260 13.59 14.48 11.40
C THR A 260 12.51 15.10 10.51
N ILE A 261 11.27 15.14 11.00
CA ILE A 261 10.16 15.84 10.33
C ILE A 261 10.23 17.31 10.67
N GLU A 262 10.28 18.16 9.65
CA GLU A 262 10.29 19.61 9.79
C GLU A 262 8.89 20.18 10.03
N GLN A 263 8.82 21.38 10.61
CA GLN A 263 7.52 22.06 10.76
C GLN A 263 6.94 22.57 9.43
N HIS A 264 7.80 22.76 8.44
CA HIS A 264 7.44 23.34 7.14
C HIS A 264 6.73 22.33 6.26
N ALA A 265 5.76 22.82 5.45
CA ALA A 265 5.08 22.03 4.45
C ALA A 265 6.04 21.51 3.36
N ASN A 266 5.78 20.35 2.80
CA ASN A 266 6.45 19.92 1.58
C ASN A 266 5.84 20.64 0.35
N HIS A 267 6.53 20.55 -0.78
CA HIS A 267 6.07 21.10 -2.06
C HIS A 267 5.92 19.96 -3.08
N VAL A 268 5.09 18.98 -2.75
CA VAL A 268 4.69 17.92 -3.67
C VAL A 268 3.46 18.41 -4.41
N PRO A 269 3.45 18.45 -5.75
CA PRO A 269 2.26 18.81 -6.52
C PRO A 269 1.12 17.82 -6.26
N ASP A 270 -0.11 18.30 -6.16
CA ASP A 270 -1.30 17.48 -5.92
C ASP A 270 -1.53 16.42 -7.02
N ASN A 271 -1.07 16.70 -8.24
CA ASN A 271 -1.18 15.79 -9.38
C ASN A 271 0.06 14.88 -9.56
N PHE A 272 0.99 14.85 -8.61
CA PHE A 272 2.16 13.98 -8.71
C PHE A 272 1.74 12.51 -8.61
N ASP A 273 2.11 11.73 -9.61
CA ASP A 273 1.92 10.29 -9.65
C ASP A 273 3.27 9.57 -9.66
N LEU A 274 3.54 8.82 -8.60
CA LEU A 274 4.79 8.07 -8.45
C LEU A 274 4.94 6.98 -9.53
N ARG A 275 3.84 6.38 -9.98
CA ARG A 275 3.87 5.37 -11.05
C ARG A 275 4.29 5.99 -12.37
N GLN A 276 3.69 7.12 -12.75
CA GLN A 276 4.11 7.85 -13.96
C GLN A 276 5.57 8.29 -13.89
N TYR A 277 6.04 8.72 -12.70
CA TYR A 277 7.45 9.06 -12.48
C TYR A 277 8.38 7.86 -12.74
N LEU A 278 8.01 6.66 -12.31
CA LEU A 278 8.77 5.44 -12.54
C LEU A 278 8.75 5.02 -14.00
N ASP A 279 7.59 5.04 -14.64
CA ASP A 279 7.41 4.64 -16.05
C ASP A 279 8.13 5.60 -17.00
N ALA A 280 8.30 6.87 -16.62
CA ALA A 280 9.17 7.82 -17.32
C ALA A 280 10.68 7.51 -17.19
N GLY A 281 11.06 6.51 -16.40
CA GLY A 281 12.44 6.05 -16.23
C GLY A 281 13.28 6.95 -15.31
N HIS A 282 12.67 7.72 -14.42
CA HIS A 282 13.41 8.61 -13.52
C HIS A 282 14.24 7.87 -12.45
N MET A 283 14.01 6.57 -12.27
CA MET A 283 14.83 5.69 -11.42
C MET A 283 15.93 4.97 -12.19
N ASP A 284 15.99 5.13 -13.50
CA ASP A 284 17.02 4.55 -14.33
C ASP A 284 18.38 5.20 -14.07
N VAL A 285 19.44 4.42 -14.12
CA VAL A 285 20.80 4.89 -13.97
C VAL A 285 21.42 5.02 -15.36
N PHE A 286 21.49 6.24 -15.88
CA PHE A 286 22.09 6.50 -17.16
C PHE A 286 23.59 6.25 -17.13
N LEU A 287 24.13 5.72 -18.22
CA LEU A 287 25.58 5.54 -18.43
C LEU A 287 26.30 6.88 -18.64
N SER A 288 25.60 7.85 -19.24
CA SER A 288 26.05 9.23 -19.38
C SER A 288 24.88 10.18 -19.08
N TYR A 289 25.15 11.25 -18.32
CA TYR A 289 24.16 12.29 -18.06
C TYR A 289 23.88 13.17 -19.28
N ASP A 290 24.77 13.19 -20.26
CA ASP A 290 24.63 13.98 -21.48
C ASP A 290 23.85 13.23 -22.58
N ASP A 291 23.60 11.92 -22.37
CA ASP A 291 22.86 11.06 -23.28
C ASP A 291 21.65 10.44 -22.56
N GLN A 292 20.58 11.21 -22.51
CA GLN A 292 19.28 10.78 -21.98
C GLN A 292 18.26 10.52 -23.10
N GLU A 293 18.74 10.55 -24.35
CA GLU A 293 17.90 10.35 -25.52
C GLU A 293 17.45 8.89 -25.67
N HIS A 294 16.42 8.71 -26.46
CA HIS A 294 15.95 7.41 -26.85
C HIS A 294 16.70 6.95 -28.10
N HIS A 295 17.12 5.70 -28.08
CA HIS A 295 17.82 5.06 -29.19
C HIS A 295 17.02 3.88 -29.71
N THR A 296 16.98 3.68 -31.01
CA THR A 296 16.42 2.46 -31.61
C THR A 296 17.47 1.36 -31.52
N LEU A 297 17.24 0.43 -30.58
CA LEU A 297 18.07 -0.77 -30.44
C LEU A 297 17.66 -1.79 -31.49
N LEU A 298 18.64 -2.30 -32.25
CA LEU A 298 18.45 -3.44 -33.14
C LEU A 298 19.37 -4.57 -32.70
N LEU A 299 18.79 -5.69 -32.31
CA LEU A 299 19.53 -6.92 -31.97
C LEU A 299 19.30 -8.00 -33.00
N GLU A 300 20.34 -8.73 -33.32
CA GLU A 300 20.26 -10.06 -33.92
C GLU A 300 20.23 -11.07 -32.77
N VAL A 301 19.17 -11.86 -32.68
CA VAL A 301 18.96 -12.87 -31.62
C VAL A 301 19.06 -14.26 -32.27
N ASN A 302 19.95 -15.08 -31.73
CA ASN A 302 20.08 -16.45 -32.17
C ASN A 302 19.15 -17.37 -31.38
N ALA A 303 18.19 -17.98 -32.07
CA ALA A 303 17.31 -19.01 -31.54
C ALA A 303 18.02 -20.37 -31.51
N ALA A 304 19.05 -20.48 -30.68
CA ALA A 304 19.77 -21.74 -30.53
C ALA A 304 18.83 -22.86 -30.09
N LYS A 305 19.10 -24.09 -30.57
CA LYS A 305 18.32 -25.29 -30.16
C LYS A 305 18.24 -25.35 -28.63
N ASN A 306 17.04 -25.40 -28.08
CA ASN A 306 16.73 -25.39 -26.65
C ASN A 306 16.73 -24.02 -25.94
N SER A 307 16.73 -22.90 -26.65
CA SER A 307 16.61 -21.58 -26.06
C SER A 307 15.14 -21.13 -26.09
N ASN A 308 14.54 -20.86 -24.94
CA ASN A 308 13.21 -20.24 -24.85
C ASN A 308 13.30 -18.70 -24.99
N LEU A 309 14.47 -18.17 -25.40
CA LEU A 309 14.72 -16.73 -25.42
C LEU A 309 13.71 -15.98 -26.31
N ILE A 310 13.39 -16.53 -27.47
CA ILE A 310 12.42 -15.89 -28.38
C ILE A 310 11.02 -15.85 -27.77
N GLU A 311 10.62 -16.93 -27.11
CA GLU A 311 9.34 -16.97 -26.39
C GLU A 311 9.35 -16.00 -25.22
N ASP A 312 10.39 -16.00 -24.41
CA ASP A 312 10.58 -15.03 -23.31
C ASP A 312 10.51 -13.58 -23.80
N LEU A 313 11.11 -13.26 -24.94
CA LEU A 313 11.09 -11.91 -25.52
C LEU A 313 9.73 -11.52 -26.11
N LYS A 314 8.92 -12.49 -26.55
CA LYS A 314 7.53 -12.26 -26.99
C LYS A 314 6.61 -12.03 -25.81
N GLU A 315 6.78 -12.82 -24.74
CA GLU A 315 5.94 -12.76 -23.54
C GLU A 315 6.27 -11.56 -22.65
N ASN A 316 7.55 -11.19 -22.61
CA ASN A 316 8.07 -10.11 -21.76
C ASN A 316 8.86 -9.10 -22.61
N PRO A 317 8.17 -8.27 -23.42
CA PRO A 317 8.83 -7.29 -24.28
C PRO A 317 9.54 -6.21 -23.46
N LEU A 318 10.60 -5.63 -23.99
CA LEU A 318 11.32 -4.49 -23.38
C LEU A 318 10.40 -3.28 -23.18
N ASN A 319 9.50 -3.07 -24.12
CA ASN A 319 8.52 -1.98 -24.12
C ASN A 319 7.41 -2.26 -25.16
N PRO A 320 6.34 -1.43 -25.20
CA PRO A 320 5.22 -1.66 -26.13
C PRO A 320 5.58 -1.54 -27.62
N ASP A 321 6.69 -0.88 -27.98
CA ASP A 321 7.13 -0.69 -29.36
C ASP A 321 8.11 -1.77 -29.84
N GLN A 322 8.36 -2.80 -29.03
CA GLN A 322 9.21 -3.90 -29.42
C GLN A 322 8.61 -4.66 -30.63
N GLU A 323 9.42 -4.82 -31.64
CA GLU A 323 9.14 -5.67 -32.79
C GLU A 323 10.11 -6.87 -32.86
N LEU A 324 9.61 -8.05 -33.13
CA LEU A 324 10.36 -9.29 -33.28
C LEU A 324 10.08 -9.88 -34.66
N THR A 325 11.08 -9.86 -35.53
CA THR A 325 10.98 -10.36 -36.91
C THR A 325 11.88 -11.56 -37.13
N GLN A 326 11.34 -12.66 -37.64
CA GLN A 326 12.11 -13.84 -37.99
C GLN A 326 12.83 -13.61 -39.34
N ILE A 327 14.13 -13.76 -39.35
CA ILE A 327 14.97 -13.61 -40.57
C ILE A 327 15.18 -14.98 -41.23
N ASN A 328 15.46 -16.01 -40.41
CA ASN A 328 15.58 -17.39 -40.87
C ASN A 328 15.24 -18.35 -39.72
N ALA A 329 15.46 -19.64 -39.90
CA ALA A 329 15.09 -20.66 -38.89
C ALA A 329 15.74 -20.45 -37.52
N GLU A 330 16.94 -19.85 -37.49
CA GLU A 330 17.72 -19.69 -36.24
C GLU A 330 17.97 -18.25 -35.84
N THR A 331 17.59 -17.27 -36.68
CA THR A 331 17.93 -15.86 -36.47
C THR A 331 16.68 -14.98 -36.45
N TRP A 332 16.58 -14.16 -35.44
CA TRP A 332 15.54 -13.15 -35.27
C TRP A 332 16.15 -11.77 -35.12
N HIS A 333 15.45 -10.76 -35.58
CA HIS A 333 15.75 -9.36 -35.27
C HIS A 333 14.76 -8.84 -34.27
N LEU A 334 15.29 -8.19 -33.21
CA LEU A 334 14.50 -7.44 -32.23
C LEU A 334 14.81 -5.96 -32.43
N SER A 335 13.74 -5.18 -32.62
CA SER A 335 13.80 -3.71 -32.62
C SER A 335 13.00 -3.15 -31.47
N ALA A 336 13.56 -2.19 -30.72
CA ALA A 336 12.87 -1.52 -29.61
C ALA A 336 13.52 -0.16 -29.32
N THR A 337 12.70 0.79 -28.84
CA THR A 337 13.17 2.10 -28.37
C THR A 337 13.68 1.99 -26.93
N VAL A 338 14.94 2.31 -26.69
CA VAL A 338 15.56 2.15 -25.37
C VAL A 338 16.31 3.40 -24.93
N LYS A 339 16.52 3.55 -23.62
CA LYS A 339 17.43 4.51 -23.02
C LYS A 339 18.76 3.82 -22.68
N ARG A 340 19.86 4.56 -22.83
CA ARG A 340 21.21 4.06 -22.53
C ARG A 340 21.46 4.03 -21.02
N THR A 341 21.07 2.93 -20.37
CA THR A 341 21.11 2.76 -18.91
C THR A 341 22.01 1.60 -18.48
N ILE A 342 22.42 1.60 -17.21
CA ILE A 342 23.12 0.46 -16.60
C ILE A 342 22.24 -0.79 -16.64
N GLN A 343 20.93 -0.64 -16.46
CA GLN A 343 19.96 -1.73 -16.51
C GLN A 343 19.96 -2.41 -17.88
N LEU A 344 19.89 -1.61 -18.96
CA LEU A 344 19.97 -2.11 -20.33
C LEU A 344 21.29 -2.83 -20.57
N LYS A 345 22.43 -2.21 -20.19
CA LYS A 345 23.75 -2.83 -20.35
C LYS A 345 23.83 -4.17 -19.64
N ASN A 346 23.36 -4.27 -18.40
CA ASN A 346 23.39 -5.53 -17.64
C ASN A 346 22.50 -6.59 -18.28
N TRP A 347 21.34 -6.20 -18.80
CA TRP A 347 20.44 -7.11 -19.52
C TRP A 347 21.08 -7.63 -20.81
N LEU A 348 21.70 -6.76 -21.60
CA LEU A 348 22.44 -7.16 -22.81
C LEU A 348 23.63 -8.11 -22.50
N MET A 349 24.34 -7.83 -21.39
CA MET A 349 25.42 -8.74 -20.94
C MET A 349 24.86 -10.11 -20.53
N ALA A 350 23.68 -10.18 -19.95
CA ALA A 350 23.03 -11.43 -19.53
C ALA A 350 22.59 -12.29 -20.72
N LEU A 351 22.30 -11.69 -21.89
CA LEU A 351 22.02 -12.42 -23.13
C LEU A 351 23.27 -13.15 -23.66
N GLY A 352 24.47 -12.67 -23.32
CA GLY A 352 25.74 -13.29 -23.70
C GLY A 352 25.89 -13.42 -25.20
N ASN A 353 26.22 -14.63 -25.66
CA ASN A 353 26.41 -14.94 -27.10
C ASN A 353 25.10 -15.22 -27.86
N GLN A 354 23.95 -15.14 -27.18
CA GLN A 354 22.66 -15.39 -27.83
C GLN A 354 22.14 -14.15 -28.58
N ALA A 355 22.70 -12.97 -28.30
CA ALA A 355 22.31 -11.75 -28.97
C ALA A 355 23.52 -10.93 -29.41
N LYS A 356 23.39 -10.28 -30.57
CA LYS A 356 24.39 -9.36 -31.13
C LYS A 356 23.73 -8.01 -31.39
N ILE A 357 24.32 -6.93 -30.88
CA ILE A 357 23.86 -5.59 -31.16
C ILE A 357 24.26 -5.20 -32.58
N LEU A 358 23.26 -4.92 -33.42
CA LEU A 358 23.48 -4.41 -34.78
C LEU A 358 23.53 -2.88 -34.79
N SER A 359 22.68 -2.23 -34.00
CA SER A 359 22.67 -0.77 -33.80
C SER A 359 22.03 -0.41 -32.48
N PRO A 360 22.30 0.77 -31.88
CA PRO A 360 23.31 1.74 -32.33
C PRO A 360 24.72 1.33 -31.88
N LYS A 361 25.71 1.82 -32.60
CA LYS A 361 27.13 1.52 -32.32
C LYS A 361 27.52 1.93 -30.88
N LEU A 362 27.00 3.02 -30.39
CA LEU A 362 27.25 3.52 -29.03
C LEU A 362 26.95 2.47 -27.95
N ILE A 363 25.78 1.79 -28.03
CA ILE A 363 25.40 0.72 -27.09
C ILE A 363 26.26 -0.53 -27.31
N GLN A 364 26.64 -0.82 -28.57
CA GLN A 364 27.57 -1.91 -28.87
C GLN A 364 28.93 -1.66 -28.22
N ASP A 365 29.47 -0.45 -28.33
CA ASP A 365 30.78 -0.06 -27.76
C ASP A 365 30.75 -0.16 -26.22
N ASP A 366 29.68 0.23 -25.56
CA ASP A 366 29.49 0.06 -24.10
C ASP A 366 29.56 -1.41 -23.65
N LEU A 367 28.95 -2.31 -24.44
CA LEU A 367 28.99 -3.74 -24.17
C LEU A 367 30.38 -4.31 -24.38
N LEU A 368 31.00 -4.00 -25.51
CA LEU A 368 32.36 -4.47 -25.85
C LEU A 368 33.37 -3.99 -24.81
N GLN A 369 33.33 -2.73 -24.42
CA GLN A 369 34.20 -2.18 -23.37
C GLN A 369 34.05 -2.94 -22.06
N ALA A 370 32.80 -3.27 -21.65
CA ALA A 370 32.56 -4.05 -20.44
C ALA A 370 33.13 -5.46 -20.54
N VAL A 371 32.98 -6.14 -21.69
CA VAL A 371 33.50 -7.48 -21.94
C VAL A 371 35.04 -7.48 -21.93
N GLU A 372 35.67 -6.51 -22.56
CA GLU A 372 37.13 -6.36 -22.54
C GLU A 372 37.69 -6.09 -21.15
N ALA A 373 37.00 -5.24 -20.37
CA ALA A 373 37.37 -4.99 -18.98
C ALA A 373 37.29 -6.26 -18.10
N ILE A 374 36.27 -7.09 -18.34
CA ILE A 374 36.16 -8.41 -17.67
C ILE A 374 37.32 -9.29 -18.09
N ARG A 375 37.56 -9.44 -19.41
CA ARG A 375 38.63 -10.26 -19.94
C ARG A 375 40.00 -9.86 -19.38
N ALA A 376 40.28 -8.56 -19.31
CA ALA A 376 41.54 -8.05 -18.77
C ALA A 376 41.76 -8.46 -17.31
N ARG A 377 40.70 -8.51 -16.48
CA ARG A 377 40.81 -8.97 -15.08
C ARG A 377 41.19 -10.45 -14.97
N TYR A 378 40.72 -11.31 -15.88
CA TYR A 378 41.02 -12.74 -15.84
C TYR A 378 42.35 -13.07 -16.50
N ASN A 379 42.87 -12.21 -17.41
CA ASN A 379 44.14 -12.41 -18.02
C ASN A 379 45.34 -11.86 -17.21
N ASN A 380 45.08 -11.03 -16.20
CA ASN A 380 46.13 -10.47 -15.32
C ASN A 380 46.30 -11.30 -14.01
N THR A 381 45.74 -12.51 -13.98
CA THR A 381 45.98 -13.54 -12.95
C THR A 381 46.86 -14.63 -13.52
#